data_30b40659e43975ba0aaf772c0176afc2
#
_entry.id   30b40659e43975ba0aaf772c0176afc2
#
_cell.length_a   1.000
_cell.length_b   1.000
_cell.length_c   1.000
_cell.angle_alpha   90.00
_cell.angle_beta   90.00
_cell.angle_gamma   90.00
#
_symmetry.space_group_name_H-M   'P 1'
#
loop_
_entity.id
_entity.type
_entity.pdbx_description
1 polymer ?
#
loop_
_entity_poly.entity_id
_entity_poly.type
_entity_poly.pdbx_seq_one_letter_code
_entity_poly.pdbx_strand_id
1 'polypeptide(L)'
;MAGIKCIGILTSGGDAPGMNAAIRAVTRSAIYNGFAVKGIMRGYKGLVFNEIVSFKSQSVSNIIQLGGTILKTARSQEFTTTEGRKAAYDNMVAAGIDALVVIGGDGSLTGAGIFAEEYNVPIVGLPGTIDNDLGGTDSTIGYDTALNTCLLYTSDAA
;
A
#
# COMPACT_ATOMS: atom_id res chain seq x y z
N MET A 1 12.24 18.70 -14.06
CA MET A 1 11.21 17.88 -13.37
C MET A 1 10.83 18.62 -12.11
N ALA A 2 9.53 18.90 -11.91
CA ALA A 2 9.06 19.39 -10.62
C ALA A 2 9.37 18.28 -9.60
N GLY A 3 10.00 18.63 -8.48
CA GLY A 3 10.35 17.66 -7.44
C GLY A 3 9.09 17.07 -6.79
N ILE A 4 9.14 15.80 -6.39
CA ILE A 4 8.07 15.15 -5.61
C ILE A 4 7.83 15.95 -4.34
N LYS A 5 6.57 16.28 -4.03
CA LYS A 5 6.15 17.01 -2.84
C LYS A 5 5.14 16.22 -1.99
N CYS A 6 4.38 15.34 -2.61
CA CYS A 6 3.34 14.57 -1.94
C CYS A 6 3.40 13.10 -2.35
N ILE A 7 3.38 12.21 -1.35
CA ILE A 7 3.42 10.76 -1.53
C ILE A 7 2.06 10.18 -1.14
N GLY A 8 1.46 9.40 -2.05
CA GLY A 8 0.31 8.57 -1.77
C GLY A 8 0.74 7.19 -1.27
N ILE A 9 0.05 6.66 -0.26
CA ILE A 9 0.29 5.31 0.25
C ILE A 9 -1.01 4.52 0.13
N LEU A 10 -0.92 3.32 -0.42
CA LEU A 10 -2.04 2.37 -0.43
C LEU A 10 -1.58 0.96 -0.06
N THR A 11 -2.52 0.20 0.48
CA THR A 11 -2.41 -1.25 0.67
C THR A 11 -3.39 -1.95 -0.26
N SER A 12 -2.96 -3.02 -0.92
CA SER A 12 -3.78 -3.74 -1.89
C SER A 12 -3.56 -5.26 -1.77
N GLY A 13 -4.54 -6.03 -2.19
CA GLY A 13 -4.55 -7.48 -2.03
C GLY A 13 -5.12 -7.92 -0.68
N GLY A 14 -4.70 -9.07 -0.18
CA GLY A 14 -4.97 -9.52 1.19
C GLY A 14 -4.20 -8.68 2.21
N ASP A 15 -4.72 -8.51 3.40
CA ASP A 15 -3.97 -7.91 4.49
C ASP A 15 -2.91 -8.90 5.02
N ALA A 16 -1.77 -8.38 5.43
CA ALA A 16 -0.68 -9.15 5.98
C ALA A 16 -0.16 -8.50 7.27
N PRO A 17 0.32 -9.30 8.23
CA PRO A 17 0.99 -8.77 9.42
C PRO A 17 2.13 -7.84 9.02
N GLY A 18 2.25 -6.68 9.68
CA GLY A 18 3.29 -5.70 9.38
C GLY A 18 2.92 -4.62 8.36
N MET A 19 1.78 -4.71 7.67
CA MET A 19 1.34 -3.63 6.78
C MET A 19 1.21 -2.29 7.50
N ASN A 20 0.67 -2.26 8.71
CA ASN A 20 0.60 -1.05 9.52
C ASN A 20 1.98 -0.50 9.90
N ALA A 21 2.95 -1.36 10.17
CA ALA A 21 4.32 -0.95 10.43
C ALA A 21 4.94 -0.29 9.18
N ALA A 22 4.73 -0.87 8.00
CA ALA A 22 5.16 -0.30 6.72
C ALA A 22 4.50 1.06 6.44
N ILE A 23 3.17 1.17 6.60
CA ILE A 23 2.44 2.44 6.46
C ILE A 23 3.03 3.51 7.38
N ARG A 24 3.28 3.16 8.66
CA ARG A 24 3.86 4.07 9.64
C ARG A 24 5.28 4.48 9.26
N ALA A 25 6.12 3.54 8.85
CA ALA A 25 7.50 3.82 8.47
C ALA A 25 7.56 4.78 7.28
N VAL A 26 6.82 4.48 6.21
CA VAL A 26 6.73 5.35 5.03
C VAL A 26 6.20 6.74 5.39
N THR A 27 5.10 6.81 6.15
CA THR A 27 4.48 8.09 6.53
C THR A 27 5.45 8.95 7.33
N ARG A 28 6.08 8.40 8.35
CA ARG A 28 6.99 9.17 9.22
C ARG A 28 8.27 9.57 8.50
N SER A 29 8.85 8.67 7.70
CA SER A 29 10.03 8.96 6.90
C SER A 29 9.76 10.05 5.86
N ALA A 30 8.62 9.98 5.16
CA ALA A 30 8.22 10.98 4.19
C ALA A 30 8.04 12.36 4.85
N ILE A 31 7.31 12.44 5.95
CA ILE A 31 7.12 13.71 6.70
C ILE A 31 8.44 14.26 7.22
N TYR A 32 9.33 13.41 7.73
CA TYR A 32 10.67 13.83 8.20
C TYR A 32 11.50 14.46 7.07
N ASN A 33 11.37 13.95 5.85
CA ASN A 33 12.02 14.48 4.66
C ASN A 33 11.25 15.63 3.97
N GLY A 34 10.21 16.17 4.60
CA GLY A 34 9.48 17.33 4.12
C GLY A 34 8.40 17.06 3.08
N PHE A 35 8.03 15.79 2.85
CA PHE A 35 6.94 15.43 1.96
C PHE A 35 5.58 15.46 2.67
N ALA A 36 4.55 15.90 1.95
CA ALA A 36 3.18 15.65 2.35
C ALA A 36 2.83 14.17 2.11
N VAL A 37 1.93 13.62 2.93
CA VAL A 37 1.52 12.22 2.82
C VAL A 37 0.01 12.11 2.76
N LYS A 38 -0.47 11.28 1.85
CA LYS A 38 -1.89 10.94 1.70
C LYS A 38 -2.08 9.44 1.75
N GLY A 39 -3.00 8.99 2.60
CA GLY A 39 -3.46 7.61 2.63
C GLY A 39 -4.61 7.41 1.64
N ILE A 40 -4.56 6.34 0.86
CA ILE A 40 -5.60 5.96 -0.09
C ILE A 40 -6.33 4.76 0.52
N MET A 41 -7.60 4.96 0.87
CA MET A 41 -8.40 3.93 1.51
C MET A 41 -8.79 2.84 0.51
N ARG A 42 -8.86 1.61 0.98
CA ARG A 42 -9.31 0.45 0.17
C ARG A 42 -8.51 0.22 -1.13
N GLY A 43 -7.21 0.55 -1.11
CA GLY A 43 -6.29 0.27 -2.22
C GLY A 43 -6.65 0.98 -3.53
N TYR A 44 -6.49 0.28 -4.64
CA TYR A 44 -6.80 0.82 -5.96
C TYR A 44 -8.26 1.25 -6.13
N LYS A 45 -9.21 0.56 -5.47
CA LYS A 45 -10.61 0.96 -5.49
C LYS A 45 -10.78 2.37 -4.96
N GLY A 46 -10.16 2.69 -3.84
CA GLY A 46 -10.22 4.02 -3.26
C GLY A 46 -9.51 5.08 -4.13
N LEU A 47 -8.48 4.71 -4.88
CA LEU A 47 -7.85 5.63 -5.83
C LEU A 47 -8.80 5.97 -6.99
N VAL A 48 -9.53 4.96 -7.53
CA VAL A 48 -10.53 5.15 -8.58
C VAL A 48 -11.71 6.01 -8.08
N PHE A 49 -12.15 5.82 -6.84
CA PHE A 49 -13.32 6.51 -6.27
C PHE A 49 -12.97 7.72 -5.40
N ASN A 50 -11.71 8.17 -5.43
CA ASN A 50 -11.22 9.37 -4.71
C ASN A 50 -11.38 9.28 -3.17
N GLU A 51 -11.12 8.11 -2.60
CA GLU A 51 -11.12 7.91 -1.14
C GLU A 51 -9.74 8.22 -0.53
N ILE A 52 -9.34 9.47 -0.62
CA ILE A 52 -8.00 9.94 -0.27
C ILE A 52 -8.08 10.81 1.00
N VAL A 53 -7.25 10.51 1.99
CA VAL A 53 -7.17 11.21 3.26
C VAL A 53 -5.76 11.77 3.50
N SER A 54 -5.65 12.96 4.06
CA SER A 54 -4.36 13.53 4.42
C SER A 54 -3.83 12.89 5.70
N PHE A 55 -2.58 12.45 5.69
CA PHE A 55 -1.90 11.87 6.84
C PHE A 55 -0.98 12.88 7.51
N LYS A 56 -1.02 12.87 8.84
CA LYS A 56 -0.08 13.55 9.73
C LYS A 56 0.69 12.48 10.53
N SER A 57 1.75 12.87 11.22
CA SER A 57 2.51 11.95 12.08
C SER A 57 1.62 11.24 13.11
N GLN A 58 0.58 11.92 13.63
CA GLN A 58 -0.38 11.36 14.56
C GLN A 58 -1.31 10.33 13.94
N SER A 59 -1.60 10.44 12.63
CA SER A 59 -2.49 9.51 11.91
C SER A 59 -2.00 8.05 11.95
N VAL A 60 -0.72 7.86 12.16
CA VAL A 60 -0.06 6.55 12.21
C VAL A 60 0.50 6.22 13.60
N SER A 61 -0.02 6.87 14.65
CA SER A 61 0.34 6.58 16.03
C SER A 61 -0.37 5.32 16.52
N ASN A 62 0.35 4.47 17.26
CA ASN A 62 -0.19 3.27 17.90
C ASN A 62 -0.91 2.30 16.96
N ILE A 63 -0.40 2.14 15.72
CA ILE A 63 -0.99 1.24 14.72
C ILE A 63 -0.20 -0.06 14.52
N ILE A 64 1.05 -0.13 14.96
CA ILE A 64 1.93 -1.29 14.70
C ILE A 64 1.35 -2.58 15.27
N GLN A 65 0.77 -2.51 16.47
CA GLN A 65 0.17 -3.65 17.16
C GLN A 65 -1.24 -4.01 16.67
N LEU A 66 -1.82 -3.23 15.77
CA LEU A 66 -3.14 -3.52 15.21
C LEU A 66 -3.02 -4.53 14.07
N GLY A 67 -3.91 -5.51 14.06
CA GLY A 67 -4.05 -6.43 12.94
C GLY A 67 -4.60 -5.75 11.68
N GLY A 68 -4.41 -6.38 10.54
CA GLY A 68 -4.85 -5.87 9.25
C GLY A 68 -4.11 -4.63 8.79
N THR A 69 -4.81 -3.75 8.11
CA THR A 69 -4.28 -2.46 7.63
C THR A 69 -5.27 -1.33 7.91
N ILE A 70 -4.78 -0.20 8.43
CA ILE A 70 -5.63 0.99 8.69
C ILE A 70 -6.18 1.59 7.40
N LEU A 71 -5.50 1.40 6.26
CA LEU A 71 -5.94 1.86 4.95
C LEU A 71 -6.99 0.93 4.33
N LYS A 72 -7.17 -0.27 4.90
CA LYS A 72 -8.03 -1.33 4.36
C LYS A 72 -7.61 -1.77 2.96
N THR A 73 -8.16 -2.86 2.50
CA THR A 73 -7.98 -3.36 1.14
C THR A 73 -9.35 -3.63 0.51
N ALA A 74 -9.42 -3.58 -0.81
CA ALA A 74 -10.56 -4.06 -1.57
C ALA A 74 -10.10 -4.49 -2.96
N ARG A 75 -10.73 -5.52 -3.51
CA ARG A 75 -10.57 -5.85 -4.92
C ARG A 75 -11.17 -4.72 -5.76
N SER A 76 -10.49 -4.35 -6.85
CA SER A 76 -10.98 -3.35 -7.80
C SER A 76 -10.95 -3.93 -9.21
N GLN A 77 -12.10 -4.28 -9.71
CA GLN A 77 -12.25 -4.66 -11.13
C GLN A 77 -12.10 -3.43 -12.02
N GLU A 78 -12.53 -2.28 -11.54
CA GLU A 78 -12.45 -1.01 -12.26
C GLU A 78 -10.99 -0.67 -12.62
N PHE A 79 -10.05 -0.88 -11.70
CA PHE A 79 -8.64 -0.58 -11.92
C PHE A 79 -7.98 -1.49 -12.97
N THR A 80 -8.58 -2.64 -13.28
CA THR A 80 -8.09 -3.53 -14.36
C THR A 80 -8.38 -2.97 -15.75
N THR A 81 -9.30 -2.02 -15.86
CA THR A 81 -9.67 -1.35 -17.12
C THR A 81 -8.84 -0.07 -17.33
N THR A 82 -8.65 0.33 -18.58
CA THR A 82 -7.96 1.58 -18.93
C THR A 82 -8.70 2.79 -18.40
N GLU A 83 -10.03 2.78 -18.46
CA GLU A 83 -10.89 3.86 -17.98
C GLU A 83 -10.78 4.03 -16.46
N GLY A 84 -10.76 2.92 -15.73
CA GLY A 84 -10.61 2.95 -14.28
C GLY A 84 -9.22 3.43 -13.85
N ARG A 85 -8.15 3.01 -14.56
CA ARG A 85 -6.81 3.53 -14.30
C ARG A 85 -6.68 5.01 -14.65
N LYS A 86 -7.36 5.46 -15.71
CA LYS A 86 -7.43 6.89 -16.02
C LYS A 86 -8.12 7.68 -14.92
N ALA A 87 -9.25 7.22 -14.40
CA ALA A 87 -9.94 7.85 -13.27
C ALA A 87 -9.05 7.89 -12.02
N ALA A 88 -8.33 6.80 -11.75
CA ALA A 88 -7.35 6.74 -10.66
C ALA A 88 -6.24 7.79 -10.82
N TYR A 89 -5.70 7.95 -12.01
CA TYR A 89 -4.69 8.97 -12.33
C TYR A 89 -5.23 10.38 -12.16
N ASP A 90 -6.42 10.66 -12.70
CA ASP A 90 -7.05 11.97 -12.61
C ASP A 90 -7.31 12.36 -11.13
N ASN A 91 -7.77 11.42 -10.31
CA ASN A 91 -7.95 11.60 -8.86
C ASN A 91 -6.62 11.81 -8.13
N MET A 92 -5.58 11.06 -8.50
CA MET A 92 -4.24 11.22 -7.95
C MET A 92 -3.70 12.64 -8.20
N VAL A 93 -3.81 13.12 -9.44
CA VAL A 93 -3.38 14.47 -9.83
C VAL A 93 -4.22 15.54 -9.13
N ALA A 94 -5.55 15.40 -9.10
CA ALA A 94 -6.46 16.31 -8.40
C ALA A 94 -6.16 16.37 -6.89
N ALA A 95 -5.75 15.26 -6.30
CA ALA A 95 -5.29 15.21 -4.92
C ALA A 95 -3.87 15.79 -4.72
N GLY A 96 -3.14 16.13 -5.78
CA GLY A 96 -1.77 16.62 -5.70
C GLY A 96 -0.76 15.58 -5.22
N ILE A 97 -0.99 14.30 -5.55
CA ILE A 97 -0.06 13.20 -5.26
C ILE A 97 0.91 13.08 -6.44
N ASP A 98 2.20 13.13 -6.17
CA ASP A 98 3.26 13.08 -7.19
C ASP A 98 3.88 11.69 -7.36
N ALA A 99 3.80 10.86 -6.33
CA ALA A 99 4.36 9.50 -6.31
C ALA A 99 3.52 8.57 -5.43
N LEU A 100 3.60 7.27 -5.68
CA LEU A 100 2.89 6.26 -4.90
C LEU A 100 3.83 5.29 -4.20
N VAL A 101 3.43 4.85 -3.00
CA VAL A 101 3.96 3.66 -2.34
C VAL A 101 2.84 2.64 -2.26
N VAL A 102 3.05 1.50 -2.88
CA VAL A 102 2.09 0.39 -2.95
C VAL A 102 2.60 -0.76 -2.07
N ILE A 103 1.81 -1.15 -1.08
CA ILE A 103 2.13 -2.27 -0.18
C ILE A 103 1.17 -3.42 -0.52
N GLY A 104 1.70 -4.54 -0.98
CA GLY A 104 0.87 -5.67 -1.38
C GLY A 104 1.64 -6.83 -1.99
N GLY A 105 0.92 -7.83 -2.47
CA GLY A 105 1.46 -9.00 -3.14
C GLY A 105 1.61 -8.82 -4.66
N ASP A 106 1.89 -9.92 -5.35
CA ASP A 106 2.25 -9.96 -6.77
C ASP A 106 1.26 -9.20 -7.67
N GLY A 107 -0.01 -9.52 -7.61
CA GLY A 107 -1.02 -8.83 -8.44
C GLY A 107 -1.12 -7.33 -8.18
N SER A 108 -0.88 -6.89 -6.94
CA SER A 108 -0.89 -5.46 -6.58
C SER A 108 0.32 -4.74 -7.13
N LEU A 109 1.49 -5.37 -7.09
CA LEU A 109 2.74 -4.80 -7.62
C LEU A 109 2.77 -4.82 -9.15
N THR A 110 2.22 -5.86 -9.78
CA THR A 110 2.00 -5.90 -11.23
C THR A 110 1.09 -4.76 -11.69
N GLY A 111 -0.04 -4.54 -10.99
CA GLY A 111 -0.93 -3.40 -11.27
C GLY A 111 -0.23 -2.04 -11.10
N ALA A 112 0.66 -1.93 -10.10
CA ALA A 112 1.49 -0.74 -9.90
C ALA A 112 2.44 -0.50 -11.08
N GLY A 113 3.08 -1.55 -11.60
CA GLY A 113 3.96 -1.48 -12.77
C GLY A 113 3.22 -0.97 -14.01
N ILE A 114 2.07 -1.56 -14.33
CA ILE A 114 1.23 -1.12 -15.44
C ILE A 114 0.86 0.37 -15.31
N PHE A 115 0.43 0.78 -14.12
CA PHE A 115 0.03 2.17 -13.85
C PHE A 115 1.21 3.14 -13.96
N ALA A 116 2.40 2.72 -13.47
CA ALA A 116 3.63 3.50 -13.58
C ALA A 116 4.02 3.74 -15.06
N GLU A 117 3.93 2.70 -15.89
CA GLU A 117 4.27 2.79 -17.32
C GLU A 117 3.25 3.62 -18.10
N GLU A 118 1.94 3.43 -17.87
CA GLU A 118 0.89 4.15 -18.60
C GLU A 118 0.91 5.66 -18.34
N TYR A 119 1.20 6.07 -17.10
CA TYR A 119 1.08 7.48 -16.69
C TYR A 119 2.41 8.13 -16.27
N ASN A 120 3.52 7.40 -16.39
CA ASN A 120 4.85 7.86 -15.97
C ASN A 120 4.87 8.36 -14.51
N VAL A 121 4.19 7.62 -13.62
CA VAL A 121 4.10 7.90 -12.18
C VAL A 121 5.24 7.20 -11.46
N PRO A 122 6.04 7.91 -10.64
CA PRO A 122 7.01 7.25 -9.76
C PRO A 122 6.31 6.36 -8.73
N ILE A 123 6.60 5.07 -8.72
CA ILE A 123 6.02 4.12 -7.76
C ILE A 123 7.12 3.31 -7.09
N VAL A 124 6.94 3.08 -5.78
CA VAL A 124 7.74 2.14 -4.99
C VAL A 124 6.82 1.05 -4.47
N GLY A 125 7.12 -0.20 -4.82
CA GLY A 125 6.43 -1.39 -4.31
C GLY A 125 7.08 -1.92 -3.04
N LEU A 126 6.29 -2.22 -2.01
CA LEU A 126 6.72 -2.93 -0.82
C LEU A 126 6.02 -4.30 -0.78
N PRO A 127 6.78 -5.40 -0.74
CA PRO A 127 6.21 -6.75 -0.75
C PRO A 127 5.55 -7.08 0.59
N GLY A 128 4.22 -6.94 0.65
CA GLY A 128 3.38 -7.21 1.82
C GLY A 128 2.35 -8.29 1.50
N THR A 129 2.66 -9.54 1.83
CA THR A 129 1.80 -10.72 1.61
C THR A 129 2.26 -11.87 2.52
N ILE A 130 1.35 -12.77 2.86
CA ILE A 130 1.67 -14.00 3.60
C ILE A 130 2.09 -15.15 2.68
N ASP A 131 2.00 -15.01 1.37
CA ASP A 131 2.22 -16.09 0.40
C ASP A 131 3.70 -16.30 0.08
N ASN A 132 4.55 -15.28 0.28
CA ASN A 132 6.00 -15.28 0.01
C ASN A 132 6.37 -15.74 -1.42
N ASP A 133 5.54 -15.39 -2.40
CA ASP A 133 5.59 -15.83 -3.80
C ASP A 133 6.13 -14.76 -4.76
N LEU A 134 6.76 -13.71 -4.22
CA LEU A 134 7.32 -12.61 -5.01
C LEU A 134 8.78 -12.89 -5.37
N GLY A 135 9.10 -12.84 -6.66
CA GLY A 135 10.47 -12.85 -7.13
C GLY A 135 11.24 -11.60 -6.68
N GLY A 136 12.54 -11.78 -6.35
CA GLY A 136 13.42 -10.66 -6.00
C GLY A 136 13.47 -10.29 -4.52
N THR A 137 12.78 -11.04 -3.66
CA THR A 137 12.89 -10.95 -2.20
C THR A 137 12.96 -12.33 -1.57
N ASP A 138 13.73 -12.49 -0.51
CA ASP A 138 13.81 -13.74 0.24
C ASP A 138 12.60 -13.93 1.16
N SER A 139 12.03 -12.82 1.64
CA SER A 139 10.87 -12.82 2.54
C SER A 139 10.01 -11.59 2.33
N THR A 140 8.70 -11.80 2.29
CA THR A 140 7.71 -10.73 2.23
C THR A 140 7.28 -10.29 3.63
N ILE A 141 6.86 -9.02 3.75
CA ILE A 141 6.30 -8.48 4.99
C ILE A 141 5.04 -9.26 5.34
N GLY A 142 5.07 -9.95 6.47
CA GLY A 142 3.94 -10.70 7.02
C GLY A 142 4.08 -12.22 6.94
N TYR A 143 4.91 -12.76 6.07
CA TYR A 143 5.09 -14.20 5.90
C TYR A 143 5.57 -14.90 7.17
N ASP A 144 6.68 -14.45 7.74
CA ASP A 144 7.26 -15.05 8.96
C ASP A 144 6.30 -14.98 10.16
N THR A 145 5.63 -13.84 10.36
CA THR A 145 4.62 -13.69 11.41
C THR A 145 3.44 -14.64 11.19
N ALA A 146 2.99 -14.82 9.96
CA ALA A 146 1.90 -15.74 9.64
C ALA A 146 2.29 -17.20 9.95
N LEU A 147 3.51 -17.62 9.58
CA LEU A 147 4.04 -18.93 9.91
C LEU A 147 4.09 -19.16 11.43
N ASN A 148 4.66 -18.22 12.18
CA ASN A 148 4.75 -18.33 13.64
C ASN A 148 3.34 -18.41 14.29
N THR A 149 2.39 -17.64 13.80
CA THR A 149 1.01 -17.70 14.28
C THR A 149 0.39 -19.07 14.03
N CYS A 150 0.55 -19.63 12.85
CA CYS A 150 0.04 -20.97 12.52
C CYS A 150 0.69 -22.05 13.42
N LEU A 151 1.99 -21.98 13.64
CA LEU A 151 2.71 -22.92 14.50
C LEU A 151 2.22 -22.88 15.95
N LEU A 152 2.00 -21.69 16.50
CA LEU A 152 1.48 -21.54 17.86
C LEU A 152 0.07 -22.14 17.99
N TYR A 153 -0.84 -21.83 17.06
CA TYR A 153 -2.20 -22.37 17.09
C TYR A 153 -2.25 -23.89 16.93
N THR A 154 -1.36 -24.48 16.16
CA THR A 154 -1.31 -25.94 15.98
C THR A 154 -0.68 -26.66 17.16
N SER A 155 0.27 -26.04 17.88
CA SER A 155 0.87 -26.64 19.07
C SER A 155 -0.05 -26.62 20.28
N ASP A 156 -0.92 -25.60 20.42
CA ASP A 156 -1.89 -25.51 21.52
C ASP A 156 -3.15 -26.37 21.30
N ALA A 157 -3.36 -26.88 20.09
CA ALA A 157 -4.49 -27.77 19.73
C ALA A 157 -4.18 -29.27 19.93
N ALA A 158 -2.95 -29.63 20.32
CA ALA A 158 -2.50 -31.00 20.58
C ALA A 158 -2.45 -31.28 22.10
#